data_bb667eb804be775242be27b452eef883
#
_entry.id   bb667eb804be775242be27b452eef883
#
_cell.length_a   1.000
_cell.length_b   1.000
_cell.length_c   1.000
_cell.angle_alpha   90.00
_cell.angle_beta   90.00
_cell.angle_gamma   90.00
#
_symmetry.space_group_name_H-M   'P 1'
#
loop_
_entity.id
_entity.type
_entity.pdbx_description
1 polymer ?
#
loop_
_entity_poly.entity_id
_entity_poly.type
_entity_poly.pdbx_seq_one_letter_code
_entity_poly.pdbx_strand_id
1 'polypeptide(L)'
;GVRLVGSEMCIRDRNIFRQTYLADGKRKENDAEHSWHLALMAVLLKEYSNEEVDLSKVIPMVLAHDLVEIDAGDTYAYDEKGATTKEYREKQAAERIYGLLPEDQGQWLKALWEEFEAYETPEAKFAHVLDNCQPLFLNDASNGKSWEEHQVKKSQIYKRNRKTGEGSEVIWEYMKELVDKHIALGHVIDDEKDGR
;
A
#
# COMPACT_ATOMS: atom_id res chain seq x y z
N GLY A 1 5.29 -7.78 34.90
CA GLY A 1 5.53 -8.68 33.78
C GLY A 1 5.90 -7.89 32.54
N VAL A 2 6.85 -8.39 31.76
CA VAL A 2 7.19 -7.79 30.46
C VAL A 2 5.95 -7.82 29.56
N ARG A 3 5.44 -6.65 29.18
CA ARG A 3 4.30 -6.55 28.28
C ARG A 3 4.78 -6.79 26.84
N LEU A 4 4.58 -8.00 26.32
CA LEU A 4 4.82 -8.35 24.91
C LEU A 4 3.53 -8.15 24.07
N VAL A 5 2.68 -7.18 24.43
CA VAL A 5 1.39 -6.95 23.77
C VAL A 5 1.56 -6.65 22.27
N GLY A 6 2.59 -5.90 21.91
CA GLY A 6 2.90 -5.59 20.51
C GLY A 6 3.29 -6.81 19.66
N SER A 7 3.78 -7.92 20.28
CA SER A 7 4.15 -9.12 19.53
C SER A 7 2.94 -9.83 18.90
N GLU A 8 1.73 -9.65 19.46
CA GLU A 8 0.52 -10.25 18.91
C GLU A 8 0.08 -9.55 17.60
N MET A 9 0.36 -8.26 17.47
CA MET A 9 0.06 -7.48 16.26
C MET A 9 0.87 -7.99 15.07
N CYS A 10 2.20 -8.11 15.21
CA CYS A 10 3.07 -8.61 14.15
C CYS A 10 2.97 -10.14 13.90
N ILE A 11 2.01 -10.81 14.53
CA ILE A 11 1.63 -12.19 14.22
C ILE A 11 0.31 -12.19 13.44
N ARG A 12 -0.62 -11.30 13.77
CA ARG A 12 -1.98 -11.29 13.19
C ARG A 12 -2.01 -10.71 11.79
N ASP A 13 -1.21 -9.70 11.49
CA ASP A 13 -1.06 -9.12 10.16
C ASP A 13 -0.68 -10.14 9.08
N ARG A 14 0.03 -11.23 9.48
CA ARG A 14 0.37 -12.35 8.59
C ARG A 14 -0.84 -13.16 8.10
N ASN A 15 -1.99 -12.98 8.71
CA ASN A 15 -3.23 -13.67 8.33
C ASN A 15 -4.16 -12.79 7.48
N ILE A 16 -3.80 -11.54 7.24
CA ILE A 16 -4.52 -10.66 6.34
C ILE A 16 -3.87 -10.79 4.97
N PHE A 17 -4.66 -11.19 3.96
CA PHE A 17 -4.16 -11.44 2.61
C PHE A 17 -4.69 -10.40 1.64
N ARG A 18 -3.78 -9.81 0.89
CA ARG A 18 -4.05 -8.85 -0.18
C ARG A 18 -4.48 -9.58 -1.47
N GLN A 19 -4.96 -8.83 -2.47
CA GLN A 19 -5.31 -9.44 -3.76
C GLN A 19 -4.10 -9.60 -4.69
N THR A 20 -2.97 -8.99 -4.36
CA THR A 20 -1.73 -9.05 -5.12
C THR A 20 -1.00 -10.39 -4.91
N TYR A 21 -0.52 -10.99 -5.99
CA TYR A 21 0.28 -12.21 -5.93
C TYR A 21 1.76 -11.91 -5.65
N LEU A 22 2.46 -12.83 -5.00
CA LEU A 22 3.92 -12.82 -4.97
C LEU A 22 4.50 -12.98 -6.39
N ALA A 23 5.76 -12.62 -6.57
CA ALA A 23 6.43 -12.60 -7.87
C ALA A 23 6.37 -13.95 -8.63
N ASP A 24 6.32 -15.08 -7.92
CA ASP A 24 6.17 -16.41 -8.53
C ASP A 24 4.73 -16.78 -8.93
N GLY A 25 3.77 -15.91 -8.64
CA GLY A 25 2.35 -16.07 -8.98
C GLY A 25 1.63 -17.23 -8.27
N LYS A 26 2.23 -17.87 -7.25
CA LYS A 26 1.64 -19.06 -6.62
C LYS A 26 0.64 -18.75 -5.53
N ARG A 27 0.91 -17.73 -4.73
CA ARG A 27 0.01 -17.29 -3.67
C ARG A 27 -0.04 -15.78 -3.57
N LYS A 28 -1.08 -15.28 -2.92
CA LYS A 28 -1.21 -13.88 -2.57
C LYS A 28 -0.26 -13.52 -1.42
N GLU A 29 0.23 -12.28 -1.40
CA GLU A 29 1.01 -11.75 -0.28
C GLU A 29 0.10 -11.45 0.92
N ASN A 30 0.69 -11.35 2.10
CA ASN A 30 0.01 -10.83 3.30
C ASN A 30 0.57 -9.45 3.68
N ASP A 31 -0.12 -8.75 4.61
CA ASP A 31 0.25 -7.38 4.98
C ASP A 31 1.65 -7.26 5.59
N ALA A 32 2.11 -8.28 6.33
CA ALA A 32 3.47 -8.28 6.87
C ALA A 32 4.54 -8.34 5.76
N GLU A 33 4.31 -9.13 4.71
CA GLU A 33 5.20 -9.22 3.56
C GLU A 33 5.18 -7.93 2.75
N HIS A 34 4.00 -7.35 2.56
CA HIS A 34 3.82 -6.06 1.92
C HIS A 34 4.58 -4.95 2.67
N SER A 35 4.30 -4.76 3.95
CA SER A 35 4.94 -3.73 4.78
C SER A 35 6.46 -3.89 4.86
N TRP A 36 6.97 -5.13 4.97
CA TRP A 36 8.41 -5.39 4.91
C TRP A 36 9.00 -4.98 3.56
N HIS A 37 8.31 -5.31 2.45
CA HIS A 37 8.76 -4.95 1.11
C HIS A 37 8.79 -3.42 0.93
N LEU A 38 7.76 -2.69 1.40
CA LEU A 38 7.76 -1.24 1.37
C LEU A 38 8.93 -0.64 2.16
N ALA A 39 9.23 -1.19 3.34
CA ALA A 39 10.37 -0.71 4.15
C ALA A 39 11.71 -0.89 3.43
N LEU A 40 11.90 -2.01 2.73
CA LEU A 40 13.09 -2.23 1.89
C LEU A 40 13.11 -1.28 0.69
N MET A 41 11.98 -1.11 0.02
CA MET A 41 11.85 -0.17 -1.10
C MET A 41 12.12 1.27 -0.67
N ALA A 42 11.71 1.68 0.55
CA ALA A 42 12.02 3.01 1.08
C ALA A 42 13.53 3.28 1.09
N VAL A 43 14.33 2.30 1.50
CA VAL A 43 15.80 2.42 1.51
C VAL A 43 16.37 2.47 0.10
N LEU A 44 15.85 1.64 -0.82
CA LEU A 44 16.41 1.49 -2.17
C LEU A 44 15.96 2.61 -3.12
N LEU A 45 14.77 3.17 -2.92
CA LEU A 45 14.14 4.12 -3.85
C LEU A 45 14.10 5.55 -3.33
N LYS A 46 14.71 5.84 -2.16
CA LYS A 46 14.74 7.19 -1.57
C LYS A 46 15.18 8.27 -2.56
N GLU A 47 16.17 7.97 -3.38
CA GLU A 47 16.73 8.91 -4.37
C GLU A 47 15.72 9.39 -5.42
N TYR A 48 14.60 8.67 -5.60
CA TYR A 48 13.54 9.02 -6.54
C TYR A 48 12.40 9.81 -5.90
N SER A 49 12.46 10.13 -4.60
CA SER A 49 11.51 11.04 -3.98
C SER A 49 11.66 12.45 -4.54
N ASN A 50 10.55 13.15 -4.78
CA ASN A 50 10.59 14.54 -5.27
C ASN A 50 11.21 15.50 -4.25
N GLU A 51 11.03 15.21 -2.96
CA GLU A 51 11.55 16.01 -1.85
C GLU A 51 12.45 15.15 -0.97
N GLU A 52 13.32 15.80 -0.17
CA GLU A 52 14.12 15.07 0.81
C GLU A 52 13.21 14.48 1.90
N VAL A 53 13.41 13.19 2.21
CA VAL A 53 12.62 12.45 3.19
C VAL A 53 13.49 11.82 4.27
N ASP A 54 12.98 11.77 5.50
CA ASP A 54 13.61 11.09 6.61
C ASP A 54 13.20 9.62 6.66
N LEU A 55 14.13 8.73 6.28
CA LEU A 55 13.89 7.28 6.35
C LEU A 55 13.60 6.77 7.76
N SER A 56 14.11 7.43 8.80
CA SER A 56 13.80 7.05 10.18
C SER A 56 12.32 7.24 10.51
N LYS A 57 11.61 8.00 9.71
CA LYS A 57 10.17 8.23 9.78
C LYS A 57 9.38 7.41 8.74
N VAL A 58 9.85 7.37 7.49
CA VAL A 58 9.18 6.60 6.42
C VAL A 58 9.12 5.11 6.73
N ILE A 59 10.24 4.51 7.19
CA ILE A 59 10.29 3.06 7.47
C ILE A 59 9.26 2.63 8.53
N PRO A 60 9.21 3.21 9.75
CA PRO A 60 8.17 2.83 10.71
C PRO A 60 6.76 3.20 10.23
N MET A 61 6.59 4.26 9.43
CA MET A 61 5.31 4.62 8.84
C MET A 61 4.77 3.50 7.93
N VAL A 62 5.57 3.02 6.97
CA VAL A 62 5.15 1.93 6.07
C VAL A 62 5.05 0.57 6.77
N LEU A 63 5.74 0.36 7.89
CA LEU A 63 5.57 -0.86 8.69
C LEU A 63 4.29 -0.83 9.52
N ALA A 64 3.74 0.35 9.81
CA ALA A 64 2.57 0.49 10.68
C ALA A 64 1.28 0.79 9.93
N HIS A 65 1.33 1.26 8.65
CA HIS A 65 0.17 1.81 7.95
C HIS A 65 -0.99 0.82 7.82
N ASP A 66 -0.73 -0.46 7.54
CA ASP A 66 -1.74 -1.51 7.37
C ASP A 66 -2.04 -2.31 8.66
N LEU A 67 -1.40 -2.02 9.81
CA LEU A 67 -1.72 -2.71 11.07
C LEU A 67 -3.19 -2.60 11.47
N VAL A 68 -3.85 -1.54 11.07
CA VAL A 68 -5.29 -1.33 11.29
C VAL A 68 -6.15 -2.37 10.56
N GLU A 69 -5.64 -2.97 9.51
CA GLU A 69 -6.34 -4.00 8.73
C GLU A 69 -6.52 -5.33 9.49
N ILE A 70 -5.79 -5.54 10.58
CA ILE A 70 -6.02 -6.66 11.51
C ILE A 70 -7.49 -6.73 11.96
N ASP A 71 -8.11 -5.57 12.16
CA ASP A 71 -9.52 -5.46 12.56
C ASP A 71 -10.42 -4.98 11.43
N ALA A 72 -9.91 -4.04 10.63
CA ALA A 72 -10.68 -3.46 9.52
C ALA A 72 -10.81 -4.42 8.33
N GLY A 73 -9.81 -5.31 8.13
CA GLY A 73 -9.66 -6.15 6.94
C GLY A 73 -9.14 -5.37 5.74
N ASP A 74 -8.32 -6.02 4.91
CA ASP A 74 -7.85 -5.44 3.65
C ASP A 74 -9.05 -5.06 2.75
N THR A 75 -9.01 -3.87 2.21
CA THR A 75 -9.99 -3.40 1.24
C THR A 75 -9.32 -3.32 -0.12
N TYR A 76 -9.71 -4.22 -1.03
CA TYR A 76 -9.15 -4.25 -2.37
C TYR A 76 -9.24 -2.88 -3.05
N ALA A 77 -8.13 -2.45 -3.63
CA ALA A 77 -7.95 -1.09 -4.16
C ALA A 77 -9.00 -0.67 -5.21
N TYR A 78 -9.65 -1.64 -5.87
CA TYR A 78 -10.67 -1.42 -6.89
C TYR A 78 -12.09 -1.81 -6.42
N ASP A 79 -12.28 -2.09 -5.12
CA ASP A 79 -13.61 -2.32 -4.52
C ASP A 79 -14.24 -1.00 -4.09
N GLU A 80 -15.07 -0.42 -4.96
CA GLU A 80 -15.76 0.85 -4.68
C GLU A 80 -16.77 0.74 -3.51
N LYS A 81 -17.34 -0.43 -3.27
CA LYS A 81 -18.29 -0.63 -2.16
C LYS A 81 -17.57 -0.70 -0.82
N GLY A 82 -16.50 -1.48 -0.73
CA GLY A 82 -15.66 -1.59 0.45
C GLY A 82 -15.03 -0.24 0.85
N ALA A 83 -14.67 0.57 -0.15
CA ALA A 83 -14.09 1.90 0.06
C ALA A 83 -15.02 2.87 0.82
N THR A 84 -16.34 2.72 0.72
CA THR A 84 -17.30 3.63 1.40
C THR A 84 -17.27 3.58 2.92
N THR A 85 -16.84 2.47 3.49
CA THR A 85 -16.76 2.26 4.95
C THR A 85 -15.33 2.15 5.45
N LYS A 86 -14.34 2.16 4.55
CA LYS A 86 -12.91 1.95 4.86
C LYS A 86 -12.45 2.90 5.96
N GLU A 87 -12.57 4.20 5.76
CA GLU A 87 -12.11 5.23 6.69
C GLU A 87 -12.69 5.04 8.11
N TYR A 88 -13.99 4.75 8.21
CA TYR A 88 -14.63 4.53 9.50
C TYR A 88 -14.08 3.27 10.20
N ARG A 89 -13.95 2.15 9.47
CA ARG A 89 -13.42 0.89 10.01
C ARG A 89 -11.99 1.03 10.50
N GLU A 90 -11.14 1.67 9.70
CA GLU A 90 -9.73 1.88 10.03
C GLU A 90 -9.54 2.81 11.22
N LYS A 91 -10.33 3.88 11.35
CA LYS A 91 -10.31 4.74 12.55
C LYS A 91 -10.68 3.96 13.82
N GLN A 92 -11.71 3.12 13.77
CA GLN A 92 -12.08 2.29 14.92
C GLN A 92 -10.99 1.25 15.24
N ALA A 93 -10.38 0.65 14.22
CA ALA A 93 -9.28 -0.28 14.36
C ALA A 93 -8.04 0.40 14.96
N ALA A 94 -7.68 1.61 14.50
CA ALA A 94 -6.56 2.39 15.02
C ALA A 94 -6.69 2.68 16.52
N GLU A 95 -7.87 3.14 16.96
CA GLU A 95 -8.12 3.38 18.39
C GLU A 95 -7.91 2.11 19.22
N ARG A 96 -8.38 0.96 18.76
CA ARG A 96 -8.24 -0.28 19.50
C ARG A 96 -6.82 -0.82 19.45
N ILE A 97 -6.21 -0.91 18.26
CA ILE A 97 -4.93 -1.58 18.05
C ILE A 97 -3.80 -0.81 18.72
N TYR A 98 -3.72 0.50 18.47
CA TYR A 98 -2.67 1.32 19.09
C TYR A 98 -2.92 1.53 20.59
N GLY A 99 -4.18 1.49 21.04
CA GLY A 99 -4.54 1.50 22.46
C GLY A 99 -4.14 0.25 23.25
N LEU A 100 -3.75 -0.85 22.60
CA LEU A 100 -3.22 -2.05 23.26
C LEU A 100 -1.77 -1.89 23.71
N LEU A 101 -1.04 -0.95 23.11
CA LEU A 101 0.38 -0.71 23.38
C LEU A 101 0.58 0.15 24.63
N PRO A 102 1.79 0.18 25.22
CA PRO A 102 2.17 1.24 26.14
C PRO A 102 1.89 2.61 25.53
N GLU A 103 1.46 3.54 26.36
CA GLU A 103 0.92 4.83 25.91
C GLU A 103 1.84 5.58 24.93
N ASP A 104 3.13 5.65 25.24
CA ASP A 104 4.15 6.30 24.42
C ASP A 104 4.30 5.64 23.04
N GLN A 105 4.35 4.30 23.00
CA GLN A 105 4.43 3.54 21.75
C GLN A 105 3.14 3.65 20.94
N GLY A 106 1.99 3.53 21.59
CA GLY A 106 0.69 3.59 20.95
C GLY A 106 0.44 4.97 20.31
N GLN A 107 0.74 6.04 21.05
CA GLN A 107 0.62 7.40 20.53
C GLN A 107 1.56 7.66 19.35
N TRP A 108 2.81 7.19 19.42
CA TRP A 108 3.78 7.36 18.34
C TRP A 108 3.37 6.63 17.07
N LEU A 109 2.98 5.35 17.16
CA LEU A 109 2.53 4.60 15.98
C LEU A 109 1.23 5.14 15.39
N LYS A 110 0.29 5.56 16.25
CA LYS A 110 -0.95 6.19 15.82
C LYS A 110 -0.68 7.49 15.07
N ALA A 111 0.24 8.32 15.56
CA ALA A 111 0.62 9.56 14.88
C ALA A 111 1.26 9.33 13.52
N LEU A 112 2.06 8.27 13.36
CA LEU A 112 2.61 7.88 12.05
C LEU A 112 1.51 7.43 11.08
N TRP A 113 0.54 6.66 11.56
CA TRP A 113 -0.61 6.24 10.77
C TRP A 113 -1.49 7.44 10.37
N GLU A 114 -1.79 8.34 11.30
CA GLU A 114 -2.55 9.55 11.03
C GLU A 114 -1.85 10.46 10.02
N GLU A 115 -0.52 10.57 10.10
CA GLU A 115 0.27 11.32 9.13
C GLU A 115 0.26 10.66 7.74
N PHE A 116 0.37 9.33 7.67
CA PHE A 116 0.22 8.59 6.42
C PHE A 116 -1.14 8.90 5.80
N GLU A 117 -2.24 8.75 6.54
CA GLU A 117 -3.60 9.01 6.04
C GLU A 117 -3.82 10.48 5.61
N ALA A 118 -3.21 11.44 6.31
CA ALA A 118 -3.32 12.86 5.98
C ALA A 118 -2.69 13.23 4.63
N TYR A 119 -1.66 12.48 4.17
CA TYR A 119 -0.99 12.71 2.88
C TYR A 119 -0.39 14.13 2.70
N GLU A 120 0.04 14.77 3.77
CA GLU A 120 0.49 16.18 3.71
C GLU A 120 2.01 16.32 3.64
N THR A 121 2.75 15.51 4.41
CA THR A 121 4.21 15.60 4.52
C THR A 121 4.93 14.89 3.37
N PRO A 122 6.18 15.28 3.05
CA PRO A 122 7.00 14.56 2.06
C PRO A 122 7.14 13.07 2.38
N GLU A 123 7.31 12.72 3.67
CA GLU A 123 7.40 11.33 4.11
C GLU A 123 6.11 10.56 3.83
N ALA A 124 4.94 11.13 4.14
CA ALA A 124 3.65 10.50 3.87
C ALA A 124 3.44 10.33 2.36
N LYS A 125 3.72 11.35 1.56
CA LYS A 125 3.61 11.27 0.10
C LYS A 125 4.52 10.17 -0.47
N PHE A 126 5.77 10.10 -0.01
CA PHE A 126 6.70 9.06 -0.47
C PHE A 126 6.29 7.66 0.02
N ALA A 127 5.80 7.52 1.25
CA ALA A 127 5.24 6.27 1.75
C ALA A 127 4.07 5.78 0.87
N HIS A 128 3.16 6.66 0.46
CA HIS A 128 2.10 6.35 -0.49
C HIS A 128 2.60 5.99 -1.89
N VAL A 129 3.70 6.62 -2.36
CA VAL A 129 4.34 6.18 -3.62
C VAL A 129 4.74 4.72 -3.53
N LEU A 130 5.37 4.31 -2.42
CA LEU A 130 5.80 2.92 -2.20
C LEU A 130 4.61 1.97 -2.14
N ASP A 131 3.56 2.31 -1.37
CA ASP A 131 2.33 1.52 -1.26
C ASP A 131 1.63 1.35 -2.63
N ASN A 132 1.61 2.40 -3.44
CA ASN A 132 0.99 2.38 -4.76
C ASN A 132 1.82 1.62 -5.80
N CYS A 133 3.16 1.74 -5.81
CA CYS A 133 3.99 1.12 -6.84
C CYS A 133 4.31 -0.35 -6.56
N GLN A 134 4.39 -0.79 -5.30
CA GLN A 134 4.72 -2.16 -4.95
C GLN A 134 3.77 -3.19 -5.57
N PRO A 135 2.42 -3.03 -5.50
CA PRO A 135 1.51 -3.95 -6.15
C PRO A 135 1.65 -3.99 -7.68
N LEU A 136 2.04 -2.87 -8.32
CA LEU A 136 2.29 -2.84 -9.75
C LEU A 136 3.55 -3.64 -10.11
N PHE A 137 4.61 -3.53 -9.30
CA PHE A 137 5.84 -4.31 -9.50
C PHE A 137 5.60 -5.81 -9.32
N LEU A 138 4.79 -6.21 -8.34
CA LEU A 138 4.41 -7.60 -8.17
C LEU A 138 3.50 -8.10 -9.29
N ASN A 139 2.60 -7.26 -9.80
CA ASN A 139 1.79 -7.61 -10.98
C ASN A 139 2.67 -7.78 -12.22
N ASP A 140 3.67 -6.93 -12.42
CA ASP A 140 4.64 -7.11 -13.51
C ASP A 140 5.41 -8.42 -13.36
N ALA A 141 5.95 -8.70 -12.16
CA ALA A 141 6.71 -9.92 -11.87
C ALA A 141 5.87 -11.20 -11.98
N SER A 142 4.57 -11.14 -11.63
CA SER A 142 3.62 -12.26 -11.72
C SER A 142 2.88 -12.33 -13.06
N ASN A 143 3.35 -11.61 -14.07
CA ASN A 143 2.79 -11.57 -15.42
C ASN A 143 1.32 -11.11 -15.47
N GLY A 144 0.98 -10.08 -14.70
CA GLY A 144 -0.35 -9.45 -14.69
C GLY A 144 -1.45 -10.27 -14.03
N LYS A 145 -1.11 -11.33 -13.30
CA LYS A 145 -2.06 -12.34 -12.84
C LYS A 145 -3.25 -11.76 -12.06
N SER A 146 -3.02 -10.86 -11.10
CA SER A 146 -4.13 -10.26 -10.34
C SER A 146 -4.97 -9.31 -11.21
N TRP A 147 -4.35 -8.58 -12.12
CA TRP A 147 -5.06 -7.69 -13.04
C TRP A 147 -5.97 -8.45 -14.01
N GLU A 148 -5.49 -9.58 -14.56
CA GLU A 148 -6.27 -10.44 -15.43
C GLU A 148 -7.43 -11.10 -14.67
N GLU A 149 -7.16 -11.64 -13.46
CA GLU A 149 -8.15 -12.31 -12.61
C GLU A 149 -9.32 -11.37 -12.24
N HIS A 150 -9.04 -10.09 -11.99
CA HIS A 150 -10.02 -9.07 -11.62
C HIS A 150 -10.48 -8.19 -12.79
N GLN A 151 -10.03 -8.46 -14.02
CA GLN A 151 -10.35 -7.69 -15.22
C GLN A 151 -10.15 -6.17 -15.01
N VAL A 152 -8.98 -5.83 -14.46
CA VAL A 152 -8.67 -4.45 -14.06
C VAL A 152 -8.53 -3.55 -15.28
N LYS A 153 -9.12 -2.35 -15.19
CA LYS A 153 -9.11 -1.34 -16.25
C LYS A 153 -8.01 -0.31 -16.02
N LYS A 154 -7.50 0.25 -17.11
CA LYS A 154 -6.54 1.36 -17.09
C LYS A 154 -7.04 2.51 -16.22
N SER A 155 -8.29 2.94 -16.43
CA SER A 155 -8.90 4.05 -15.68
C SER A 155 -8.90 3.82 -14.17
N GLN A 156 -9.09 2.59 -13.71
CA GLN A 156 -9.05 2.24 -12.28
C GLN A 156 -7.64 2.40 -11.70
N ILE A 157 -6.61 1.91 -12.44
CA ILE A 157 -5.21 2.04 -12.01
C ILE A 157 -4.83 3.53 -11.93
N TYR A 158 -5.16 4.33 -12.95
CA TYR A 158 -4.85 5.75 -12.98
C TYR A 158 -5.62 6.54 -11.90
N LYS A 159 -6.89 6.21 -11.64
CA LYS A 159 -7.70 6.82 -10.57
C LYS A 159 -7.06 6.56 -9.19
N ARG A 160 -6.63 5.32 -8.92
CA ARG A 160 -5.96 4.94 -7.66
C ARG A 160 -4.66 5.70 -7.46
N ASN A 161 -3.86 5.80 -8.52
CA ASN A 161 -2.48 6.29 -8.47
C ASN A 161 -2.34 7.78 -8.87
N ARG A 162 -3.43 8.52 -9.01
CA ARG A 162 -3.44 9.90 -9.54
C ARG A 162 -2.51 10.88 -8.81
N LYS A 163 -2.24 10.63 -7.54
CA LYS A 163 -1.39 11.48 -6.70
C LYS A 163 0.06 11.00 -6.60
N THR A 164 0.40 9.83 -7.12
CA THR A 164 1.75 9.24 -6.98
C THR A 164 2.85 10.18 -7.46
N GLY A 165 2.60 10.94 -8.54
CA GLY A 165 3.54 11.94 -9.04
C GLY A 165 3.84 13.09 -8.07
N GLU A 166 2.99 13.35 -7.06
CA GLU A 166 3.26 14.35 -6.02
C GLU A 166 4.41 13.93 -5.09
N GLY A 167 4.60 12.63 -4.88
CA GLY A 167 5.69 12.09 -4.06
C GLY A 167 6.90 11.62 -4.87
N SER A 168 6.68 11.15 -6.11
CA SER A 168 7.75 10.77 -7.06
C SER A 168 7.27 10.81 -8.51
N GLU A 169 7.73 11.78 -9.28
CA GLU A 169 7.45 11.84 -10.71
C GLU A 169 8.13 10.67 -11.45
N VAL A 170 9.36 10.34 -11.09
CA VAL A 170 10.15 9.26 -11.73
C VAL A 170 9.46 7.91 -11.58
N ILE A 171 9.03 7.56 -10.37
CA ILE A 171 8.34 6.30 -10.11
C ILE A 171 6.98 6.29 -10.82
N TRP A 172 6.26 7.41 -10.83
CA TRP A 172 4.98 7.51 -11.53
C TRP A 172 5.12 7.29 -13.05
N GLU A 173 6.13 7.88 -13.70
CA GLU A 173 6.38 7.63 -15.11
C GLU A 173 6.67 6.15 -15.38
N TYR A 174 7.52 5.51 -14.57
CA TYR A 174 7.78 4.08 -14.67
C TYR A 174 6.53 3.21 -14.47
N MET A 175 5.68 3.55 -13.52
CA MET A 175 4.40 2.84 -13.32
C MET A 175 3.50 2.92 -14.56
N LYS A 176 3.46 4.07 -15.25
CA LYS A 176 2.70 4.22 -16.50
C LYS A 176 3.24 3.32 -17.61
N GLU A 177 4.56 3.22 -17.74
CA GLU A 177 5.21 2.30 -18.69
C GLU A 177 4.82 0.84 -18.42
N LEU A 178 4.78 0.42 -17.14
CA LEU A 178 4.32 -0.91 -16.77
C LEU A 178 2.86 -1.14 -17.15
N VAL A 179 2.00 -0.17 -16.90
CA VAL A 179 0.57 -0.28 -17.28
C VAL A 179 0.42 -0.42 -18.78
N ASP A 180 1.11 0.41 -19.58
CA ASP A 180 1.06 0.34 -21.03
C ASP A 180 1.60 -1.00 -21.58
N LYS A 181 2.67 -1.53 -20.99
CA LYS A 181 3.17 -2.88 -21.25
C LYS A 181 2.08 -3.93 -21.03
N HIS A 182 1.39 -3.88 -19.90
CA HIS A 182 0.37 -4.87 -19.56
C HIS A 182 -0.94 -4.70 -20.33
N ILE A 183 -1.24 -3.50 -20.82
CA ILE A 183 -2.30 -3.28 -21.82
C ILE A 183 -1.93 -3.99 -23.14
N ALA A 184 -0.70 -3.82 -23.60
CA ALA A 184 -0.23 -4.46 -24.84
C ALA A 184 -0.22 -5.99 -24.74
N LEU A 185 0.00 -6.55 -23.55
CA LEU A 185 -0.06 -7.99 -23.26
C LEU A 185 -1.50 -8.51 -23.04
N GLY A 186 -2.48 -7.62 -22.90
CA GLY A 186 -3.89 -7.99 -22.68
C GLY A 186 -4.26 -8.31 -21.22
N HIS A 187 -3.36 -8.02 -20.25
CA HIS A 187 -3.60 -8.24 -18.83
C HIS A 187 -4.40 -7.09 -18.17
N VAL A 188 -4.38 -5.90 -18.78
CA VAL A 188 -5.12 -4.71 -18.34
C VAL A 188 -6.02 -4.25 -19.48
N ILE A 189 -7.28 -3.92 -19.17
CA ILE A 189 -8.26 -3.47 -20.15
C ILE A 189 -8.04 -1.98 -20.44
N ASP A 190 -7.82 -1.62 -21.71
CA ASP A 190 -7.74 -0.22 -22.16
C ASP A 190 -9.13 0.33 -22.43
N ASP A 191 -9.79 0.81 -21.38
CA ASP A 191 -11.16 1.35 -21.47
C ASP A 191 -11.23 2.81 -21.95
N GLU A 192 -10.08 3.44 -22.26
CA GLU A 192 -10.03 4.77 -22.89
C GLU A 192 -10.15 4.70 -24.41
N LYS A 193 -9.85 3.55 -25.03
CA LYS A 193 -9.99 3.34 -26.49
C LYS A 193 -11.41 3.02 -26.92
N ASP A 194 -12.24 2.50 -26.03
CA ASP A 194 -13.62 2.12 -26.34
C ASP A 194 -14.63 3.28 -26.31
N GLY A 195 -14.16 4.49 -26.04
CA GLY A 195 -14.96 5.73 -25.97
C GLY A 195 -15.02 6.56 -27.23
N ARG A 196 -14.80 5.94 -28.45
CA ARG A 196 -14.96 6.61 -29.75
C ARG A 196 -16.13 6.04 -30.54
#